data_255b4b772091a9d22b0cf6360df602a5
#
_entry.id   255b4b772091a9d22b0cf6360df602a5
#
_cell.length_a   1.000
_cell.length_b   1.000
_cell.length_c   1.000
_cell.angle_alpha   90.00
_cell.angle_beta   90.00
_cell.angle_gamma   90.00
#
_symmetry.space_group_name_H-M   'P 1'
#
loop_
_entity.id
_entity.type
_entity.pdbx_description
1 polymer ?
#
loop_
_entity_poly.entity_id
_entity_poly.type
_entity_poly.pdbx_seq_one_letter_code
_entity_poly.pdbx_strand_id
1 'polypeptide(L)'
;SSYARSKNIMTVSSGVEQKDYDRAMEEIARQLDAVQHGQWEPWEQEGALQAMLSSLASLPDAQGALENFYLGQIATDCGETPAELAEALRAVTKERIMAAAQSVKLDTVYFLHGKEEA
;
A
#
# COMPACT_ATOMS: atom_id res chain seq x y z
N SER A 1 1.47 -2.32 5.05
CA SER A 1 0.54 -2.67 3.97
C SER A 1 1.30 -2.94 2.67
N SER A 2 0.75 -3.76 1.84
CA SER A 2 1.29 -4.07 0.52
C SER A 2 0.18 -4.26 -0.49
N TYR A 3 0.51 -4.13 -1.77
CA TYR A 3 -0.45 -4.31 -2.86
C TYR A 3 0.13 -5.24 -3.92
N ALA A 4 -0.57 -6.34 -4.19
CA ALA A 4 -0.18 -7.29 -5.22
C ALA A 4 -0.89 -6.92 -6.53
N ARG A 5 -0.19 -6.25 -7.44
CA ARG A 5 -0.75 -5.72 -8.71
C ARG A 5 -1.32 -6.81 -9.61
N SER A 6 -0.67 -7.97 -9.67
CA SER A 6 -1.11 -9.09 -10.50
C SER A 6 -2.42 -9.72 -10.02
N LYS A 7 -2.78 -9.52 -8.75
CA LYS A 7 -3.97 -10.10 -8.12
C LYS A 7 -5.00 -9.05 -7.72
N ASN A 8 -4.67 -7.77 -7.83
CA ASN A 8 -5.49 -6.66 -7.34
C ASN A 8 -5.89 -6.81 -5.87
N ILE A 9 -4.96 -7.25 -5.04
CA ILE A 9 -5.17 -7.46 -3.61
C ILE A 9 -4.28 -6.53 -2.81
N MET A 10 -4.88 -5.76 -1.92
CA MET A 10 -4.17 -4.98 -0.91
C MET A 10 -4.19 -5.73 0.41
N THR A 11 -3.02 -5.88 1.02
CA THR A 11 -2.88 -6.56 2.30
C THR A 11 -2.43 -5.58 3.37
N VAL A 12 -3.12 -5.58 4.50
CA VAL A 12 -2.70 -4.85 5.70
C VAL A 12 -2.37 -5.88 6.77
N SER A 13 -1.11 -5.85 7.22
CA SER A 13 -0.63 -6.78 8.25
C SER A 13 -0.22 -6.02 9.48
N SER A 14 -0.61 -6.50 10.64
CA SER A 14 -0.16 -5.93 11.91
C SER A 14 -0.07 -7.03 12.98
N GLY A 15 0.82 -6.82 13.95
CA GLY A 15 0.95 -7.66 15.11
C GLY A 15 0.22 -7.03 16.30
N VAL A 16 -0.82 -7.70 16.80
CA VAL A 16 -1.60 -7.23 17.94
C VAL A 16 -1.89 -8.39 18.87
N GLU A 17 -2.07 -8.08 20.15
CA GLU A 17 -2.56 -9.06 21.11
C GLU A 17 -4.05 -9.36 20.84
N GLN A 18 -4.48 -10.57 21.17
CA GLN A 18 -5.86 -10.99 20.92
C GLN A 18 -6.90 -10.03 21.55
N LYS A 19 -6.61 -9.51 22.72
CA LYS A 19 -7.49 -8.53 23.40
C LYS A 19 -7.65 -7.22 22.67
N ASP A 20 -6.70 -6.87 21.78
CA ASP A 20 -6.68 -5.62 21.01
C ASP A 20 -7.17 -5.82 19.57
N TYR A 21 -7.63 -7.01 19.22
CA TYR A 21 -8.07 -7.35 17.87
C TYR A 21 -9.15 -6.39 17.33
N ASP A 22 -10.23 -6.22 18.08
CA ASP A 22 -11.35 -5.35 17.65
C ASP A 22 -10.90 -3.91 17.50
N ARG A 23 -10.06 -3.44 18.42
CA ARG A 23 -9.50 -2.09 18.39
C ARG A 23 -8.61 -1.87 17.17
N ALA A 24 -7.80 -2.86 16.83
CA ALA A 24 -6.96 -2.81 15.63
C ALA A 24 -7.79 -2.78 14.36
N MET A 25 -8.85 -3.58 14.28
CA MET A 25 -9.76 -3.60 13.15
C MET A 25 -10.49 -2.25 12.98
N GLU A 26 -10.95 -1.66 14.05
CA GLU A 26 -11.58 -0.34 14.03
C GLU A 26 -10.62 0.73 13.54
N GLU A 27 -9.37 0.70 14.02
CA GLU A 27 -8.36 1.68 13.61
C GLU A 27 -8.01 1.55 12.12
N ILE A 28 -7.85 0.34 11.61
CA ILE A 28 -7.60 0.10 10.18
C ILE A 28 -8.76 0.62 9.34
N ALA A 29 -9.99 0.32 9.73
CA ALA A 29 -11.18 0.79 9.03
C ALA A 29 -11.28 2.31 9.07
N ARG A 30 -10.96 2.93 10.19
CA ARG A 30 -10.97 4.38 10.37
C ARG A 30 -9.92 5.06 9.47
N GLN A 31 -8.72 4.49 9.39
CA GLN A 31 -7.66 5.03 8.53
C GLN A 31 -8.07 4.94 7.05
N LEU A 32 -8.62 3.83 6.62
CA LEU A 32 -9.09 3.68 5.25
C LEU A 32 -10.22 4.67 4.94
N ASP A 33 -11.19 4.81 5.84
CA ASP A 33 -12.28 5.77 5.69
C ASP A 33 -11.75 7.20 5.55
N ALA A 34 -10.76 7.57 6.35
CA ALA A 34 -10.13 8.89 6.27
C ALA A 34 -9.52 9.13 4.88
N VAL A 35 -8.85 8.12 4.31
CA VAL A 35 -8.26 8.22 2.96
C VAL A 35 -9.35 8.31 1.90
N GLN A 36 -10.43 7.56 2.04
CA GLN A 36 -11.56 7.60 1.11
C GLN A 36 -12.24 8.97 1.07
N HIS A 37 -12.18 9.73 2.16
CA HIS A 37 -12.78 11.05 2.28
C HIS A 37 -11.77 12.20 2.16
N GLY A 38 -10.51 11.90 1.87
CA GLY A 38 -9.48 12.91 1.69
C GLY A 38 -9.06 13.62 2.99
N GLN A 39 -9.22 12.97 4.13
CA GLN A 39 -8.93 13.54 5.46
C GLN A 39 -7.46 13.35 5.83
N TRP A 40 -6.58 13.98 5.06
CA TRP A 40 -5.15 14.03 5.39
C TRP A 40 -4.58 15.39 5.03
N GLU A 41 -3.47 15.72 5.69
CA GLU A 41 -2.77 16.98 5.44
C GLU A 41 -1.86 16.88 4.20
N PRO A 42 -1.61 17.99 3.50
CA PRO A 42 -0.72 17.98 2.32
C PRO A 42 0.68 17.43 2.61
N TRP A 43 1.22 17.65 3.81
CA TRP A 43 2.54 17.14 4.18
C TRP A 43 2.57 15.62 4.29
N GLU A 44 1.46 14.98 4.63
CA GLU A 44 1.35 13.52 4.70
C GLU A 44 1.45 12.92 3.29
N GLN A 45 0.76 13.52 2.33
CA GLN A 45 0.82 13.10 0.93
C GLN A 45 2.23 13.31 0.36
N GLU A 46 2.83 14.46 0.63
CA GLU A 46 4.19 14.76 0.18
C GLU A 46 5.21 13.79 0.79
N GLY A 47 5.09 13.50 2.08
CA GLY A 47 5.96 12.54 2.75
C GLY A 47 5.85 11.14 2.15
N ALA A 48 4.65 10.67 1.86
CA ALA A 48 4.43 9.37 1.22
C ALA A 48 5.03 9.35 -0.20
N LEU A 49 4.82 10.41 -0.96
CA LEU A 49 5.39 10.54 -2.31
C LEU A 49 6.92 10.48 -2.27
N GLN A 50 7.55 11.25 -1.37
CA GLN A 50 9.00 11.26 -1.24
C GLN A 50 9.56 9.89 -0.84
N ALA A 51 8.87 9.17 0.04
CA ALA A 51 9.27 7.82 0.42
C ALA A 51 9.23 6.86 -0.78
N MET A 52 8.18 6.94 -1.61
CA MET A 52 8.05 6.12 -2.81
C MET A 52 9.11 6.47 -3.85
N LEU A 53 9.38 7.75 -4.07
CA LEU A 53 10.40 8.22 -5.00
C LEU A 53 11.80 7.79 -4.56
N SER A 54 12.09 7.84 -3.26
CA SER A 54 13.35 7.36 -2.69
C SER A 54 13.54 5.86 -2.91
N SER A 55 12.49 5.07 -2.72
CA SER A 55 12.52 3.63 -2.97
C SER A 55 12.82 3.32 -4.44
N LEU A 56 12.19 4.04 -5.37
CA LEU A 56 12.44 3.88 -6.80
C LEU A 56 13.86 4.28 -7.19
N ALA A 57 14.38 5.36 -6.60
CA ALA A 57 15.74 5.83 -6.86
C ALA A 57 16.80 4.86 -6.39
N SER A 58 16.52 4.04 -5.38
CA SER A 58 17.46 3.04 -4.86
C SER A 58 17.45 1.71 -5.63
N LEU A 59 16.47 1.47 -6.51
CA LEU A 59 16.36 0.21 -7.27
C LEU A 59 17.60 -0.11 -8.10
N PRO A 60 18.24 0.83 -8.81
CA PRO A 60 19.44 0.53 -9.59
C PRO A 60 20.62 0.05 -8.75
N ASP A 61 20.65 0.38 -7.46
CA ASP A 61 21.74 0.01 -6.55
C ASP A 61 21.56 -1.39 -5.96
N ALA A 62 20.40 -2.02 -6.18
CA ALA A 62 20.07 -3.34 -5.67
C ALA A 62 19.57 -4.22 -6.82
N GLN A 63 20.47 -5.04 -7.37
CA GLN A 63 20.18 -5.85 -8.55
C GLN A 63 18.93 -6.72 -8.39
N GLY A 64 18.78 -7.41 -7.26
CA GLY A 64 17.60 -8.25 -7.02
C GLY A 64 16.30 -7.47 -7.00
N ALA A 65 16.31 -6.28 -6.40
CA ALA A 65 15.13 -5.42 -6.37
C ALA A 65 14.76 -4.91 -7.77
N LEU A 66 15.76 -4.56 -8.57
CA LEU A 66 15.57 -4.10 -9.94
C LEU A 66 14.99 -5.22 -10.83
N GLU A 67 15.54 -6.43 -10.71
CA GLU A 67 15.01 -7.60 -11.42
C GLU A 67 13.56 -7.87 -11.05
N ASN A 68 13.21 -7.85 -9.77
CA ASN A 68 11.85 -8.05 -9.29
C ASN A 68 10.91 -6.96 -9.81
N PHE A 69 11.38 -5.73 -9.90
CA PHE A 69 10.60 -4.63 -10.47
C PHE A 69 10.22 -4.92 -11.93
N TYR A 70 11.20 -5.29 -12.77
CA TYR A 70 10.94 -5.56 -14.17
C TYR A 70 10.10 -6.83 -14.39
N LEU A 71 10.31 -7.88 -13.59
CA LEU A 71 9.45 -9.07 -13.62
C LEU A 71 8.00 -8.72 -13.29
N GLY A 72 7.79 -7.85 -12.32
CA GLY A 72 6.47 -7.33 -11.98
C GLY A 72 5.83 -6.55 -13.12
N GLN A 73 6.60 -5.74 -13.82
CA GLN A 73 6.12 -4.98 -14.99
C GLN A 73 5.70 -5.92 -16.13
N ILE A 74 6.48 -6.96 -16.39
CA ILE A 74 6.16 -7.96 -17.40
C ILE A 74 4.89 -8.71 -17.01
N ALA A 75 4.78 -9.16 -15.77
CA ALA A 75 3.64 -9.93 -15.27
C ALA A 75 2.31 -9.14 -15.34
N THR A 76 2.37 -7.82 -15.20
CA THR A 76 1.19 -6.94 -15.24
C THR A 76 1.01 -6.22 -16.56
N ASP A 77 1.89 -6.49 -17.54
CA ASP A 77 1.88 -5.86 -18.88
C ASP A 77 1.92 -4.32 -18.83
N CYS A 78 2.60 -3.77 -17.85
CA CYS A 78 2.73 -2.31 -17.69
C CYS A 78 3.86 -1.70 -18.50
N GLY A 79 5.04 -2.34 -18.50
CA GLY A 79 6.19 -1.91 -19.32
C GLY A 79 6.82 -0.58 -18.90
N GLU A 80 6.57 -0.11 -17.69
CA GLU A 80 7.13 1.15 -17.19
C GLU A 80 8.52 0.97 -16.59
N THR A 81 9.41 1.93 -16.84
CA THR A 81 10.70 2.01 -16.14
C THR A 81 10.51 2.66 -14.76
N PRO A 82 11.46 2.52 -13.82
CA PRO A 82 11.38 3.24 -12.55
C PRO A 82 11.25 4.76 -12.72
N ALA A 83 11.92 5.35 -13.72
CA ALA A 83 11.82 6.77 -13.99
C ALA A 83 10.42 7.18 -14.49
N GLU A 84 9.83 6.37 -15.36
CA GLU A 84 8.47 6.60 -15.86
C GLU A 84 7.44 6.47 -14.74
N LEU A 85 7.60 5.50 -13.85
CA LEU A 85 6.74 5.33 -12.69
C LEU A 85 6.88 6.52 -11.73
N ALA A 86 8.09 7.03 -11.52
CA ALA A 86 8.32 8.20 -10.68
C ALA A 86 7.59 9.43 -11.22
N GLU A 87 7.61 9.65 -12.54
CA GLU A 87 6.86 10.74 -13.18
C GLU A 87 5.35 10.57 -13.00
N ALA A 88 4.84 9.36 -13.16
CA ALA A 88 3.43 9.06 -12.95
C ALA A 88 3.01 9.33 -11.49
N LEU A 89 3.86 8.99 -10.52
CA LEU A 89 3.59 9.24 -9.10
C LEU A 89 3.55 10.74 -8.78
N ARG A 90 4.42 11.54 -9.40
CA ARG A 90 4.42 12.99 -9.20
C ARG A 90 3.15 13.64 -9.73
N ALA A 91 2.50 13.03 -10.72
CA ALA A 91 1.26 13.51 -11.32
C ALA A 91 0.00 13.07 -10.59
N VAL A 92 0.12 12.22 -9.56
CA VAL A 92 -1.04 11.73 -8.81
C VAL A 92 -1.64 12.86 -7.98
N THR A 93 -2.95 13.04 -8.12
CA THR A 93 -3.71 14.05 -7.38
C THR A 93 -4.41 13.45 -6.17
N LYS A 94 -4.83 14.29 -5.24
CA LYS A 94 -5.62 13.88 -4.07
C LYS A 94 -6.89 13.16 -4.49
N GLU A 95 -7.58 13.66 -5.51
CA GLU A 95 -8.82 13.09 -6.03
C GLU A 95 -8.61 11.67 -6.57
N ARG A 96 -7.49 11.41 -7.22
CA ARG A 96 -7.15 10.08 -7.72
C ARG A 96 -6.87 9.10 -6.58
N ILE A 97 -6.21 9.55 -5.52
CA ILE A 97 -5.96 8.74 -4.32
C ILE A 97 -7.29 8.39 -3.65
N MET A 98 -8.19 9.35 -3.50
CA MET A 98 -9.52 9.14 -2.94
C MET A 98 -10.31 8.13 -3.76
N ALA A 99 -10.34 8.27 -5.07
CA ALA A 99 -11.04 7.36 -5.96
C ALA A 99 -10.50 5.93 -5.86
N ALA A 100 -9.19 5.76 -5.82
CA ALA A 100 -8.57 4.46 -5.63
C ALA A 100 -8.95 3.84 -4.28
N ALA A 101 -8.91 4.61 -3.21
CA ALA A 101 -9.27 4.16 -1.88
C ALA A 101 -10.77 3.75 -1.80
N GLN A 102 -11.64 4.49 -2.48
CA GLN A 102 -13.07 4.18 -2.53
C GLN A 102 -13.36 2.88 -3.27
N SER A 103 -12.46 2.42 -4.12
CA SER A 103 -12.59 1.13 -4.81
C SER A 103 -12.16 -0.06 -3.96
N VAL A 104 -11.50 0.19 -2.83
CA VAL A 104 -11.03 -0.86 -1.93
C VAL A 104 -12.21 -1.41 -1.13
N LYS A 105 -12.34 -2.75 -1.12
CA LYS A 105 -13.38 -3.45 -0.37
C LYS A 105 -12.74 -4.52 0.51
N LEU A 106 -13.26 -4.68 1.71
CA LEU A 106 -12.83 -5.77 2.59
C LEU A 106 -13.28 -7.09 2.00
N ASP A 107 -12.32 -7.98 1.76
CA ASP A 107 -12.58 -9.33 1.23
C ASP A 107 -12.43 -10.37 2.34
N THR A 108 -11.27 -10.42 2.98
CA THR A 108 -10.95 -11.45 3.96
C THR A 108 -10.21 -10.84 5.15
N VAL A 109 -10.58 -11.29 6.34
CA VAL A 109 -9.84 -11.02 7.57
C VAL A 109 -9.29 -12.35 8.09
N TYR A 110 -7.99 -12.39 8.34
CA TYR A 110 -7.32 -13.54 8.94
C TYR A 110 -6.62 -13.10 10.21
N PHE A 111 -6.89 -13.79 11.30
CA PHE A 111 -6.25 -13.51 12.59
C PHE A 111 -5.67 -14.80 13.18
N LEU A 112 -4.34 -14.84 13.28
CA LEU A 112 -3.63 -15.92 13.93
C LEU A 112 -3.33 -15.53 15.37
N HIS A 113 -3.82 -16.29 16.31
CA HIS A 113 -3.60 -16.06 17.73
C HIS A 113 -3.14 -17.34 18.42
N GLY A 114 -2.50 -17.18 19.59
CA GLY A 114 -2.10 -18.30 20.40
C GLY A 114 -3.31 -19.06 20.96
N LYS A 115 -3.12 -20.33 21.23
CA LYS A 115 -4.14 -21.13 21.89
C LYS A 115 -4.28 -20.68 23.35
N GLU A 116 -5.50 -20.37 23.75
CA GLU A 116 -5.75 -20.09 25.16
C GLU A 116 -5.53 -21.36 25.97
N GLU A 117 -4.73 -21.24 27.02
CA GLU A 117 -4.62 -22.29 28.02
C GLU A 117 -5.83 -22.20 28.96
N ALA A 118 -6.56 -23.26 29.05
CA ALA A 118 -7.73 -23.36 29.92
C ALA A 118 -7.33 -23.42 31.40
#